data_f9a99296afc418f40cd72f82a724bc7d
#
_entry.id   f9a99296afc418f40cd72f82a724bc7d
#
_cell.length_a   1.000
_cell.length_b   1.000
_cell.length_c   1.000
_cell.angle_alpha   90.00
_cell.angle_beta   90.00
_cell.angle_gamma   90.00
#
_symmetry.space_group_name_H-M   'P 1'
#
loop_
_entity.id
_entity.type
_entity.pdbx_description
1 polymer ?
#
loop_
_entity_poly.entity_id
_entity_poly.type
_entity_poly.pdbx_seq_one_letter_code
_entity_poly.pdbx_strand_id
1 'polypeptide(L)'
;MKRIIAIFAVVLAGAIYSSDADACTGISLTAQDGSRVVARTVEWAATPMQCGYVVAPRGHVHQSYTPSGENGLKYKSVYGYVGIYTEYEPFVVEGVNEAGLSAGLFFFPQYGEYAPYDSANNAKTLCDMQFVSWVLSGFSTIDQG
;
A
#
# COMPACT_ATOMS: atom_id res chain seq x y z
N MET A 1 20.05 -6.29 -44.00
CA MET A 1 20.33 -7.45 -43.11
C MET A 1 21.06 -7.02 -41.83
N LYS A 2 22.25 -6.42 -41.87
CA LYS A 2 23.03 -6.07 -40.66
C LYS A 2 22.28 -5.20 -39.63
N ARG A 3 21.45 -4.24 -40.07
CA ARG A 3 20.62 -3.36 -39.18
C ARG A 3 19.48 -4.11 -38.49
N ILE A 4 18.88 -5.08 -39.16
CA ILE A 4 17.80 -5.91 -38.62
C ILE A 4 18.37 -6.88 -37.55
N ILE A 5 19.54 -7.45 -37.80
CA ILE A 5 20.22 -8.31 -36.83
C ILE A 5 20.61 -7.51 -35.58
N ALA A 6 21.06 -6.26 -35.73
CA ALA A 6 21.43 -5.42 -34.59
C ALA A 6 20.17 -5.07 -33.72
N ILE A 7 19.03 -4.80 -34.34
CA ILE A 7 17.78 -4.54 -33.63
C ILE A 7 17.31 -5.80 -32.87
N PHE A 8 17.37 -6.97 -33.53
CA PHE A 8 17.04 -8.24 -32.87
C PHE A 8 17.98 -8.57 -31.71
N ALA A 9 19.28 -8.28 -31.82
CA ALA A 9 20.23 -8.49 -30.74
C ALA A 9 19.98 -7.56 -29.55
N VAL A 10 19.59 -6.30 -29.78
CA VAL A 10 19.25 -5.37 -28.70
C VAL A 10 17.96 -5.77 -27.99
N VAL A 11 16.92 -6.20 -28.73
CA VAL A 11 15.68 -6.70 -28.15
C VAL A 11 15.90 -7.99 -27.36
N LEU A 12 16.71 -8.90 -27.88
CA LEU A 12 17.04 -10.15 -27.20
C LEU A 12 17.90 -9.89 -25.93
N ALA A 13 18.85 -8.96 -25.98
CA ALA A 13 19.62 -8.54 -24.82
C ALA A 13 18.73 -7.87 -23.75
N GLY A 14 17.75 -7.06 -24.14
CA GLY A 14 16.77 -6.48 -23.23
C GLY A 14 15.85 -7.52 -22.56
N ALA A 15 15.54 -8.61 -23.26
CA ALA A 15 14.71 -9.70 -22.72
C ALA A 15 15.46 -10.62 -21.73
N ILE A 16 16.80 -10.60 -21.72
CA ILE A 16 17.63 -11.41 -20.79
C ILE A 16 17.88 -10.64 -19.47
N TYR A 17 17.70 -9.33 -19.46
CA TYR A 17 17.78 -8.51 -18.26
C TYR A 17 16.39 -8.25 -17.65
N SER A 18 15.56 -9.28 -17.50
CA SER A 18 14.48 -9.21 -16.54
C SER A 18 15.12 -9.35 -15.15
N SER A 19 15.47 -8.25 -14.52
CA SER A 19 15.62 -8.25 -13.07
C SER A 19 14.25 -8.66 -12.51
N ASP A 20 14.21 -9.76 -11.75
CA ASP A 20 13.05 -10.07 -10.95
C ASP A 20 12.71 -8.81 -10.16
N ALA A 21 11.54 -8.24 -10.43
CA ALA A 21 11.08 -7.07 -9.68
C ALA A 21 10.60 -7.60 -8.32
N ASP A 22 11.47 -7.56 -7.33
CA ASP A 22 11.16 -7.92 -5.94
C ASP A 22 10.25 -6.89 -5.24
N ALA A 23 9.67 -5.95 -5.99
CA ALA A 23 8.92 -4.83 -5.43
C ALA A 23 7.61 -4.58 -6.17
N CYS A 24 6.60 -4.16 -5.40
CA CYS A 24 5.30 -3.73 -5.89
C CYS A 24 5.42 -2.61 -6.94
N THR A 25 4.63 -2.67 -8.00
CA THR A 25 4.51 -1.62 -9.01
C THR A 25 3.20 -0.87 -8.85
N GLY A 26 3.23 0.45 -8.85
CA GLY A 26 2.03 1.29 -8.83
C GLY A 26 1.98 2.21 -10.04
N ILE A 27 0.77 2.43 -10.56
CA ILE A 27 0.50 3.40 -11.62
C ILE A 27 -0.64 4.33 -11.21
N SER A 28 -0.57 5.58 -11.64
CA SER A 28 -1.65 6.55 -11.52
C SER A 28 -1.87 7.20 -12.88
N LEU A 29 -3.09 7.13 -13.36
CA LEU A 29 -3.52 7.70 -14.65
C LEU A 29 -4.56 8.78 -14.39
N THR A 30 -4.49 9.85 -15.18
CA THR A 30 -5.52 10.90 -15.19
C THR A 30 -6.28 10.82 -16.49
N ALA A 31 -7.60 10.64 -16.43
CA ALA A 31 -8.48 10.63 -17.59
C ALA A 31 -8.74 12.07 -18.09
N GLN A 32 -9.30 12.20 -19.30
CA GLN A 32 -9.58 13.51 -19.89
C GLN A 32 -10.61 14.35 -19.12
N ASP A 33 -11.48 13.71 -18.36
CA ASP A 33 -12.47 14.34 -17.48
C ASP A 33 -11.90 14.74 -16.11
N GLY A 34 -10.60 14.52 -15.89
CA GLY A 34 -9.91 14.79 -14.62
C GLY A 34 -10.02 13.67 -13.58
N SER A 35 -10.76 12.60 -13.85
CA SER A 35 -10.81 11.45 -12.95
C SER A 35 -9.46 10.75 -12.89
N ARG A 36 -9.16 10.13 -11.73
CA ARG A 36 -7.92 9.39 -11.52
C ARG A 36 -8.19 7.90 -11.35
N VAL A 37 -7.38 7.10 -12.02
CA VAL A 37 -7.34 5.65 -11.86
C VAL A 37 -6.00 5.29 -11.25
N VAL A 38 -6.06 4.62 -10.11
CA VAL A 38 -4.88 4.08 -9.42
C VAL A 38 -4.94 2.56 -9.52
N ALA A 39 -3.83 1.94 -9.85
CA ALA A 39 -3.70 0.50 -9.87
C ALA A 39 -2.31 0.08 -9.41
N ARG A 40 -2.21 -1.13 -8.87
CA ARG A 40 -0.93 -1.68 -8.42
C ARG A 40 -0.88 -3.20 -8.54
N THR A 41 0.33 -3.73 -8.53
CA THR A 41 0.59 -5.13 -8.20
C THR A 41 0.98 -5.24 -6.71
N VAL A 42 0.61 -6.35 -6.08
CA VAL A 42 1.06 -6.70 -4.72
C VAL A 42 1.98 -7.90 -4.86
N GLU A 43 3.26 -7.69 -4.62
CA GLU A 43 4.30 -8.71 -4.78
C GLU A 43 5.12 -8.79 -3.49
N TRP A 44 5.33 -10.00 -3.00
CA TRP A 44 6.11 -10.25 -1.81
C TRP A 44 6.95 -11.52 -1.99
N ALA A 45 8.21 -11.34 -2.39
CA ALA A 45 9.20 -12.42 -2.50
C ALA A 45 8.68 -13.70 -3.21
N ALA A 46 7.91 -13.54 -4.28
CA ALA A 46 7.27 -14.64 -5.03
C ALA A 46 6.40 -15.59 -4.17
N THR A 47 5.96 -15.14 -3.01
CA THR A 47 5.11 -15.91 -2.11
C THR A 47 3.63 -15.66 -2.45
N PRO A 48 2.80 -16.70 -2.60
CA PRO A 48 1.35 -16.52 -2.72
C PRO A 48 0.80 -15.81 -1.47
N MET A 49 0.13 -14.68 -1.66
CA MET A 49 -0.49 -13.90 -0.59
C MET A 49 -2.01 -14.10 -0.62
N GLN A 50 -2.61 -14.24 0.55
CA GLN A 50 -4.06 -14.18 0.67
C GLN A 50 -4.49 -12.72 0.62
N CYS A 51 -5.33 -12.39 -0.36
CA CYS A 51 -5.87 -11.05 -0.53
C CYS A 51 -7.38 -11.07 -0.43
N GLY A 52 -7.94 -10.01 0.14
CA GLY A 52 -9.37 -9.78 0.19
C GLY A 52 -9.67 -8.30 0.14
N TYR A 53 -10.94 -7.95 0.29
CA TYR A 53 -11.35 -6.56 0.40
C TYR A 53 -12.06 -6.32 1.72
N VAL A 54 -11.95 -5.09 2.22
CA VAL A 54 -12.62 -4.64 3.44
C VAL A 54 -13.43 -3.37 3.13
N VAL A 55 -14.57 -3.25 3.76
CA VAL A 55 -15.38 -2.03 3.76
C VAL A 55 -15.51 -1.57 5.20
N ALA A 56 -14.85 -0.48 5.54
CA ALA A 56 -14.93 0.11 6.86
C ALA A 56 -15.89 1.30 6.84
N PRO A 57 -17.02 1.26 7.56
CA PRO A 57 -17.96 2.37 7.61
C PRO A 57 -17.43 3.51 8.50
N ARG A 58 -18.02 4.71 8.37
CA ARG A 58 -17.82 5.78 9.37
C ARG A 58 -18.12 5.26 10.76
N GLY A 59 -17.31 5.67 11.71
CA GLY A 59 -17.48 5.27 13.10
C GLY A 59 -16.91 3.91 13.46
N HIS A 60 -16.38 3.15 12.51
CA HIS A 60 -15.64 1.92 12.79
C HIS A 60 -14.47 2.21 13.72
N VAL A 61 -14.29 1.36 14.72
CA VAL A 61 -13.20 1.50 15.70
C VAL A 61 -12.08 0.55 15.33
N HIS A 62 -10.90 1.10 15.15
CA HIS A 62 -9.68 0.37 14.83
C HIS A 62 -8.80 0.26 16.06
N GLN A 63 -8.06 -0.83 16.17
CA GLN A 63 -7.01 -1.04 17.15
C GLN A 63 -5.75 -1.46 16.40
N SER A 64 -4.65 -0.75 16.63
CA SER A 64 -3.39 -1.08 16.00
C SER A 64 -2.66 -2.21 16.71
N TYR A 65 -1.88 -2.96 15.95
CA TYR A 65 -0.97 -3.97 16.46
C TYR A 65 0.37 -3.36 16.87
N THR A 66 0.99 -3.98 17.84
CA THR A 66 2.38 -3.75 18.24
C THR A 66 3.08 -5.11 18.35
N PRO A 67 4.39 -5.18 18.52
CA PRO A 67 5.08 -6.45 18.77
C PRO A 67 4.55 -7.22 19.99
N SER A 68 3.84 -6.56 20.91
CA SER A 68 3.25 -7.18 22.11
C SER A 68 1.75 -7.53 21.97
N GLY A 69 1.15 -7.31 20.79
CA GLY A 69 -0.23 -7.70 20.53
C GLY A 69 -1.09 -6.55 19.99
N GLU A 70 -2.41 -6.72 19.99
CA GLU A 70 -3.40 -5.73 19.55
C GLU A 70 -3.65 -4.69 20.65
N ASN A 71 -2.67 -3.85 20.90
CA ASN A 71 -2.66 -2.86 22.00
C ASN A 71 -2.03 -1.51 21.59
N GLY A 72 -1.91 -1.25 20.29
CA GLY A 72 -1.40 0.00 19.74
C GLY A 72 -2.42 1.13 19.73
N LEU A 73 -2.25 2.09 18.83
CA LEU A 73 -3.14 3.23 18.67
C LEU A 73 -4.58 2.78 18.42
N LYS A 74 -5.50 3.35 19.18
CA LYS A 74 -6.94 3.18 18.97
C LYS A 74 -7.51 4.42 18.31
N TYR A 75 -8.22 4.26 17.18
CA TYR A 75 -8.80 5.36 16.44
C TYR A 75 -10.14 4.98 15.83
N LYS A 76 -10.89 5.98 15.40
CA LYS A 76 -12.23 5.82 14.85
C LYS A 76 -12.30 6.43 13.45
N SER A 77 -12.89 5.71 12.50
CA SER A 77 -13.10 6.20 11.14
C SER A 77 -13.98 7.44 11.12
N VAL A 78 -13.44 8.55 10.66
CA VAL A 78 -14.16 9.77 10.28
C VAL A 78 -14.79 9.57 8.91
N TYR A 79 -14.02 8.95 8.00
CA TYR A 79 -14.45 8.61 6.64
C TYR A 79 -14.58 7.09 6.49
N GLY A 80 -15.64 6.66 5.80
CA GLY A 80 -15.75 5.28 5.34
C GLY A 80 -14.78 5.05 4.19
N TYR A 81 -14.25 3.84 4.10
CA TYR A 81 -13.33 3.47 3.02
C TYR A 81 -13.55 2.03 2.54
N VAL A 82 -13.10 1.76 1.33
CA VAL A 82 -12.92 0.41 0.80
C VAL A 82 -11.45 0.20 0.52
N GLY A 83 -10.92 -0.97 0.89
CA GLY A 83 -9.51 -1.30 0.68
C GLY A 83 -9.29 -2.76 0.35
N ILE A 84 -8.15 -3.02 -0.24
CA ILE A 84 -7.61 -4.37 -0.43
C ILE A 84 -6.65 -4.65 0.72
N TYR A 85 -6.83 -5.78 1.38
CA TYR A 85 -5.92 -6.24 2.42
C TYR A 85 -5.14 -7.48 1.99
N THR A 86 -4.03 -7.73 2.67
CA THR A 86 -3.24 -8.95 2.53
C THR A 86 -3.07 -9.62 3.88
N GLU A 87 -3.21 -10.98 3.90
CA GLU A 87 -3.04 -11.86 5.06
C GLU A 87 -4.08 -11.63 6.16
N TYR A 88 -4.23 -10.38 6.65
CA TYR A 88 -5.16 -10.00 7.71
C TYR A 88 -5.98 -8.79 7.30
N GLU A 89 -7.28 -8.80 7.57
CA GLU A 89 -8.22 -7.73 7.20
C GLU A 89 -7.77 -6.31 7.63
N PRO A 90 -7.15 -6.09 8.81
CA PRO A 90 -6.65 -4.77 9.17
C PRO A 90 -5.43 -4.30 8.36
N PHE A 91 -4.76 -5.18 7.61
CA PHE A 91 -3.54 -4.86 6.84
C PHE A 91 -3.87 -4.41 5.43
N VAL A 92 -4.47 -3.23 5.33
CA VAL A 92 -4.88 -2.63 4.06
C VAL A 92 -3.66 -2.12 3.31
N VAL A 93 -3.43 -2.63 2.11
CA VAL A 93 -2.29 -2.26 1.26
C VAL A 93 -2.63 -1.26 0.18
N GLU A 94 -3.91 -1.09 -0.16
CA GLU A 94 -4.41 -0.13 -1.13
C GLU A 94 -5.87 0.17 -0.85
N GLY A 95 -6.33 1.40 -1.05
CA GLY A 95 -7.73 1.73 -0.89
C GLY A 95 -8.09 3.16 -1.25
N VAL A 96 -9.38 3.45 -1.14
CA VAL A 96 -9.95 4.78 -1.36
C VAL A 96 -11.06 5.03 -0.34
N ASN A 97 -11.13 6.26 0.18
CA ASN A 97 -12.20 6.66 1.06
C ASN A 97 -13.31 7.43 0.33
N GLU A 98 -14.40 7.65 1.01
CA GLU A 98 -15.58 8.37 0.47
C GLU A 98 -15.34 9.84 0.15
N ALA A 99 -14.24 10.44 0.64
CA ALA A 99 -13.80 11.78 0.24
C ALA A 99 -12.98 11.79 -1.05
N GLY A 100 -12.65 10.62 -1.62
CA GLY A 100 -11.84 10.47 -2.83
C GLY A 100 -10.33 10.41 -2.56
N LEU A 101 -9.89 10.37 -1.30
CA LEU A 101 -8.48 10.15 -0.99
C LEU A 101 -8.13 8.68 -1.21
N SER A 102 -7.11 8.41 -2.02
CA SER A 102 -6.51 7.09 -2.18
C SER A 102 -5.15 7.00 -1.49
N ALA A 103 -4.83 5.85 -0.94
CA ALA A 103 -3.55 5.57 -0.31
C ALA A 103 -3.11 4.13 -0.59
N GLY A 104 -1.80 3.94 -0.75
CA GLY A 104 -1.20 2.63 -1.01
C GLY A 104 0.11 2.46 -0.26
N LEU A 105 0.36 1.24 0.22
CA LEU A 105 1.59 0.87 0.91
C LEU A 105 2.55 0.17 -0.07
N PHE A 106 3.77 0.67 -0.15
CA PHE A 106 4.85 0.09 -0.95
C PHE A 106 6.03 -0.25 -0.07
N PHE A 107 6.60 -1.42 -0.27
CA PHE A 107 7.79 -1.84 0.45
C PHE A 107 9.06 -1.34 -0.24
N PHE A 108 9.88 -0.61 0.50
CA PHE A 108 11.17 -0.08 0.04
C PHE A 108 12.29 -0.59 0.96
N PRO A 109 12.75 -1.82 0.78
CA PRO A 109 13.86 -2.35 1.57
C PRO A 109 15.09 -1.46 1.38
N GLN A 110 15.85 -1.24 2.44
CA GLN A 110 17.06 -0.40 2.52
C GLN A 110 16.81 1.13 2.53
N TYR A 111 15.59 1.61 2.20
CA TYR A 111 15.26 3.04 2.20
C TYR A 111 14.19 3.42 3.22
N GLY A 112 13.41 2.44 3.69
CA GLY A 112 12.45 2.63 4.77
C GLY A 112 13.15 2.51 6.13
N GLU A 113 12.91 3.47 7.02
CA GLU A 113 13.41 3.44 8.39
C GLU A 113 12.24 3.65 9.36
N TYR A 114 12.23 2.89 10.44
CA TYR A 114 11.21 2.97 11.47
C TYR A 114 11.83 3.39 12.79
N ALA A 115 11.08 4.14 13.58
CA ALA A 115 11.48 4.44 14.94
C ALA A 115 11.61 3.14 15.77
N PRO A 116 12.60 3.04 16.67
CA PRO A 116 12.71 1.90 17.57
C PRO A 116 11.42 1.70 18.37
N TYR A 117 10.99 0.45 18.47
CA TYR A 117 9.83 0.11 19.28
C TYR A 117 10.07 0.38 20.77
N ASP A 118 9.12 1.07 21.38
CA ASP A 118 9.08 1.31 22.83
C ASP A 118 7.69 0.97 23.37
N SER A 119 7.60 -0.05 24.21
CA SER A 119 6.35 -0.53 24.79
C SER A 119 5.64 0.50 25.66
N ALA A 120 6.35 1.49 26.20
CA ALA A 120 5.76 2.59 26.96
C ALA A 120 4.87 3.49 26.08
N ASN A 121 5.08 3.45 24.76
CA ASN A 121 4.35 4.22 23.77
C ASN A 121 3.28 3.42 23.01
N ASN A 122 2.94 2.22 23.42
CA ASN A 122 1.99 1.35 22.71
C ASN A 122 0.71 2.09 22.31
N ALA A 123 0.07 2.81 23.21
CA ALA A 123 -1.17 3.53 22.94
C ALA A 123 -1.05 4.61 21.82
N LYS A 124 0.15 4.97 21.40
CA LYS A 124 0.45 5.91 20.33
C LYS A 124 1.10 5.23 19.12
N THR A 125 1.39 3.94 19.20
CA THR A 125 2.09 3.19 18.17
C THR A 125 1.09 2.72 17.12
N LEU A 126 1.35 3.08 15.87
CA LEU A 126 0.65 2.61 14.68
C LEU A 126 1.54 1.57 13.99
N CYS A 127 0.97 0.40 13.70
CA CYS A 127 1.63 -0.61 12.87
C CYS A 127 1.74 -0.07 11.42
N ASP A 128 2.89 -0.25 10.81
CA ASP A 128 3.15 0.15 9.43
C ASP A 128 2.15 -0.46 8.43
N MET A 129 1.79 -1.74 8.60
CA MET A 129 0.79 -2.42 7.79
C MET A 129 -0.64 -1.86 7.97
N GLN A 130 -0.88 -1.05 8.99
CA GLN A 130 -2.17 -0.38 9.25
C GLN A 130 -2.15 1.12 8.90
N PHE A 131 -1.03 1.61 8.36
CA PHE A 131 -0.90 3.02 7.99
C PHE A 131 -1.92 3.46 6.95
N VAL A 132 -2.16 2.64 5.91
CA VAL A 132 -3.15 2.95 4.86
C VAL A 132 -4.56 3.06 5.44
N SER A 133 -4.98 2.12 6.28
CA SER A 133 -6.30 2.18 6.93
C SER A 133 -6.45 3.41 7.83
N TRP A 134 -5.38 3.81 8.53
CA TRP A 134 -5.37 5.01 9.36
C TRP A 134 -5.52 6.28 8.50
N VAL A 135 -4.77 6.40 7.41
CA VAL A 135 -4.87 7.53 6.46
C VAL A 135 -6.28 7.61 5.87
N LEU A 136 -6.81 6.50 5.33
CA LEU A 136 -8.11 6.47 4.68
C LEU A 136 -9.26 6.77 5.64
N SER A 137 -9.13 6.35 6.90
CA SER A 137 -10.16 6.59 7.92
C SER A 137 -10.13 8.02 8.50
N GLY A 138 -8.97 8.67 8.52
CA GLY A 138 -8.78 9.95 9.24
C GLY A 138 -8.81 11.19 8.37
N PHE A 139 -8.42 11.11 7.09
CA PHE A 139 -8.11 12.27 6.26
C PHE A 139 -8.95 12.32 4.99
N SER A 140 -9.16 13.53 4.47
CA SER A 140 -9.84 13.77 3.17
C SER A 140 -8.90 14.30 2.10
N THR A 141 -7.73 14.81 2.48
CA THR A 141 -6.71 15.37 1.57
C THR A 141 -5.32 14.97 2.01
N ILE A 142 -4.35 15.07 1.09
CA ILE A 142 -2.94 14.79 1.36
C ILE A 142 -2.35 15.79 2.38
N ASP A 143 -2.81 17.03 2.38
CA ASP A 143 -2.25 18.11 3.25
C ASP A 143 -2.65 17.96 4.73
N GLN A 144 -3.53 17.03 5.05
CA GLN A 144 -4.00 16.78 6.43
C GLN A 144 -3.21 15.69 7.16
N GLY A 145 -2.43 14.89 6.42
CA GLY A 145 -1.72 13.71 6.92
C GLY A 145 -0.25 13.94 7.26
#